data_ef979a6efd7f49a52190e86a7139b6a6
#
_entry.id   ef979a6efd7f49a52190e86a7139b6a6
#
_cell.length_a   1.000
_cell.length_b   1.000
_cell.length_c   1.000
_cell.angle_alpha   90.00
_cell.angle_beta   90.00
_cell.angle_gamma   90.00
#
_symmetry.space_group_name_H-M   'P 1'
#
loop_
_entity.id
_entity.type
_entity.pdbx_description
1 polymer ?
#
loop_
_entity_poly.entity_id
_entity_poly.type
_entity_poly.pdbx_seq_one_letter_code
_entity_poly.pdbx_strand_id
1 'polypeptide(L)'
;MEAYLKKLCFEYQVDEKEVKELLARMEMVYLDKGETIASATMSEQSLYIIVSGILHTYTTSEGEDKTIRFLSEGDAVLCYNSSQYAVKALTKCAAYYISEEEIEELCASSISFANLVRQLMEYQ
;
A
#
# COMPACT_ATOMS: atom_id res chain seq x y z
N MET A 1 4.93 2.81 -20.37
CA MET A 1 4.45 2.39 -19.03
C MET A 1 5.22 3.17 -17.97
N GLU A 2 4.52 3.68 -16.96
CA GLU A 2 5.16 4.42 -15.88
C GLU A 2 6.03 3.52 -14.99
N ALA A 3 7.09 4.11 -14.43
CA ALA A 3 8.10 3.34 -13.68
C ALA A 3 7.52 2.56 -12.49
N TYR A 4 6.60 3.18 -11.74
CA TYR A 4 6.01 2.52 -10.59
C TYR A 4 5.19 1.28 -10.99
N LEU A 5 4.51 1.36 -12.14
CA LEU A 5 3.67 0.28 -12.63
C LEU A 5 4.52 -0.90 -13.10
N LYS A 6 5.62 -0.62 -13.80
CA LYS A 6 6.58 -1.66 -14.20
C LYS A 6 7.15 -2.40 -13.00
N LYS A 7 7.59 -1.64 -12.01
CA LYS A 7 8.20 -2.21 -10.81
C LYS A 7 7.19 -3.05 -10.04
N LEU A 8 5.97 -2.54 -9.87
CA LEU A 8 4.89 -3.25 -9.19
C LEU A 8 4.59 -4.59 -9.87
N CYS A 9 4.39 -4.58 -11.18
CA CYS A 9 4.05 -5.79 -11.92
C CYS A 9 5.18 -6.82 -11.86
N PHE A 10 6.42 -6.37 -11.93
CA PHE A 10 7.59 -7.26 -11.85
C PHE A 10 7.76 -7.87 -10.47
N GLU A 11 7.74 -7.03 -9.42
CA GLU A 11 7.99 -7.50 -8.05
C GLU A 11 6.88 -8.41 -7.52
N TYR A 12 5.63 -8.09 -7.81
CA TYR A 12 4.49 -8.84 -7.27
C TYR A 12 3.98 -9.92 -8.22
N GLN A 13 4.59 -10.06 -9.40
CA GLN A 13 4.23 -11.08 -10.39
C GLN A 13 2.76 -10.97 -10.80
N VAL A 14 2.31 -9.75 -11.07
CA VAL A 14 0.93 -9.46 -11.45
C VAL A 14 0.84 -8.90 -12.86
N ASP A 15 -0.33 -9.09 -13.50
CA ASP A 15 -0.56 -8.64 -14.86
C ASP A 15 -0.87 -7.15 -14.91
N GLU A 16 -0.24 -6.45 -15.86
CA GLU A 16 -0.41 -5.00 -16.05
C GLU A 16 -1.87 -4.60 -16.26
N LYS A 17 -2.59 -5.35 -17.08
CA LYS A 17 -3.99 -5.05 -17.38
C LYS A 17 -4.86 -5.12 -16.13
N GLU A 18 -4.65 -6.16 -15.33
CA GLU A 18 -5.39 -6.33 -14.07
C GLU A 18 -5.07 -5.23 -13.07
N VAL A 19 -3.78 -4.85 -12.98
CA VAL A 19 -3.37 -3.76 -12.09
C VAL A 19 -4.00 -2.45 -12.54
N LYS A 20 -4.03 -2.16 -13.82
CA LYS A 20 -4.66 -0.95 -14.35
C LYS A 20 -6.15 -0.90 -14.03
N GLU A 21 -6.84 -2.02 -14.09
CA GLU A 21 -8.25 -2.11 -13.71
C GLU A 21 -8.44 -1.83 -12.22
N LEU A 22 -7.54 -2.34 -11.39
CA LEU A 22 -7.55 -2.04 -9.96
C LEU A 22 -7.29 -0.56 -9.70
N LEU A 23 -6.26 0.02 -10.33
CA LEU A 23 -5.92 1.43 -10.15
C LEU A 23 -7.08 2.35 -10.55
N ALA A 24 -7.88 1.96 -11.55
CA ALA A 24 -9.06 2.73 -11.95
C ALA A 24 -10.12 2.79 -10.86
N ARG A 25 -10.09 1.88 -9.89
CA ARG A 25 -11.00 1.83 -8.73
C ARG A 25 -10.40 2.46 -7.49
N MET A 26 -9.11 2.81 -7.54
CA MET A 26 -8.41 3.39 -6.41
C MET A 26 -8.40 4.92 -6.51
N GLU A 27 -8.19 5.57 -5.39
CA GLU A 27 -8.13 7.01 -5.29
C GLU A 27 -6.68 7.46 -5.13
N MET A 28 -6.28 8.49 -5.87
CA MET A 28 -4.95 9.08 -5.70
C MET A 28 -4.97 9.97 -4.45
N VAL A 29 -4.04 9.72 -3.55
CA VAL A 29 -3.86 10.51 -2.34
C VAL A 29 -2.44 11.06 -2.29
N TYR A 30 -2.29 12.21 -1.63
CA TYR A 30 -1.01 12.88 -1.47
C TYR A 30 -0.70 12.99 0.01
N LEU A 31 0.53 12.65 0.37
CA LEU A 31 0.98 12.63 1.75
C LEU A 31 2.10 13.65 1.93
N ASP A 32 2.00 14.42 3.01
CA ASP A 32 3.08 15.34 3.41
C ASP A 32 4.13 14.56 4.21
N LYS A 33 5.34 15.10 4.22
CA LYS A 33 6.41 14.56 5.05
C LYS A 33 5.95 14.48 6.50
N GLY A 34 6.12 13.31 7.10
CA GLY A 34 5.74 13.07 8.49
C GLY A 34 4.34 12.52 8.70
N GLU A 35 3.49 12.47 7.65
CA GLU A 35 2.16 11.86 7.80
C GLU A 35 2.24 10.37 8.00
N THR A 36 1.42 9.87 8.92
CA THR A 36 1.28 8.44 9.21
C THR A 36 0.06 7.90 8.48
N ILE A 37 0.24 6.82 7.70
CA ILE A 37 -0.86 6.16 6.99
C ILE A 37 -1.31 4.88 7.67
N ALA A 38 -0.53 4.36 8.59
CA ALA A 38 -0.90 3.20 9.39
C ALA A 38 -0.29 3.32 10.77
N SER A 39 -1.06 2.93 11.78
CA SER A 39 -0.60 2.91 13.17
C SER A 39 -1.42 1.90 13.94
N ALA A 40 -0.99 1.59 15.17
CA ALA A 40 -1.71 0.66 16.03
C ALA A 40 -3.11 1.15 16.41
N THR A 41 -3.40 2.44 16.21
CA THR A 41 -4.69 3.04 16.55
C THR A 41 -5.68 3.08 15.38
N MET A 42 -5.25 2.74 14.17
CA MET A 42 -6.14 2.72 13.01
C MET A 42 -7.06 1.52 13.06
N SER A 43 -8.32 1.73 12.73
CA SER A 43 -9.37 0.72 12.82
C SER A 43 -9.69 0.04 11.50
N GLU A 44 -9.21 0.55 10.39
CA GLU A 44 -9.54 0.03 9.05
C GLU A 44 -8.32 -0.53 8.34
N GLN A 45 -8.57 -1.61 7.60
CA GLN A 45 -7.61 -2.15 6.66
C GLN A 45 -7.66 -1.33 5.38
N SER A 46 -6.52 -1.12 4.74
CA SER A 46 -6.46 -0.40 3.47
C SER A 46 -5.23 -0.82 2.68
N LEU A 47 -5.28 -0.62 1.37
CA LEU A 47 -4.17 -0.92 0.48
C LEU A 47 -3.68 0.37 -0.18
N TYR A 48 -2.37 0.57 -0.15
CA TYR A 48 -1.72 1.67 -0.84
C TYR A 48 -0.74 1.12 -1.87
N ILE A 49 -0.69 1.78 -3.04
CA ILE A 49 0.32 1.52 -4.06
C ILE A 49 1.09 2.81 -4.25
N ILE A 50 2.38 2.78 -4.00
CA ILE A 50 3.21 3.99 -3.98
C ILE A 50 3.60 4.39 -5.40
N VAL A 51 3.28 5.63 -5.77
CA VAL A 51 3.63 6.20 -7.08
C VAL A 51 4.93 6.98 -7.01
N SER A 52 5.12 7.75 -5.94
CA SER A 52 6.33 8.55 -5.76
C SER A 52 6.57 8.81 -4.28
N GLY A 53 7.83 9.10 -3.94
CA GLY A 53 8.24 9.41 -2.57
C GLY A 53 8.74 8.19 -1.83
N ILE A 54 9.07 8.40 -0.55
CA ILE A 54 9.65 7.38 0.32
C ILE A 54 8.86 7.34 1.63
N LEU A 55 8.45 6.13 2.02
CA LEU A 55 7.84 5.87 3.31
C LEU A 55 8.69 4.84 4.05
N HIS A 56 8.45 4.67 5.35
CA HIS A 56 9.04 3.55 6.08
C HIS A 56 8.03 2.91 7.01
N THR A 57 8.20 1.59 7.20
CA THR A 57 7.56 0.89 8.30
C THR A 57 8.51 0.93 9.48
N TYR A 58 8.00 1.16 10.68
CA TYR A 58 8.83 1.29 11.87
C TYR A 58 8.10 0.83 13.11
N THR A 59 8.89 0.48 14.13
CA THR A 59 8.39 0.22 15.47
C THR A 59 8.94 1.30 16.39
N THR A 60 8.22 1.57 17.48
CA THR A 60 8.69 2.48 18.51
C THR A 60 9.03 1.65 19.75
N SER A 61 10.26 1.80 20.24
CA SER A 61 10.73 1.12 21.44
C SER A 61 11.55 2.09 22.27
N GLU A 62 11.19 2.23 23.54
CA GLU A 62 11.89 3.13 24.49
C GLU A 62 11.96 4.58 24.00
N GLY A 63 10.91 5.03 23.29
CA GLY A 63 10.82 6.39 22.77
C GLY A 63 11.57 6.62 21.46
N GLU A 64 12.20 5.59 20.91
CA GLU A 64 12.92 5.70 19.63
C GLU A 64 12.20 4.92 18.52
N ASP A 65 12.14 5.52 17.34
CA ASP A 65 11.61 4.87 16.14
C ASP A 65 12.71 4.02 15.51
N LYS A 66 12.37 2.77 15.22
CA LYS A 66 13.29 1.86 14.56
C LYS A 66 12.70 1.42 13.22
N THR A 67 13.35 1.82 12.13
CA THR A 67 12.91 1.46 10.79
C THR A 67 13.08 -0.03 10.54
N ILE A 68 12.01 -0.67 10.07
CA ILE A 68 12.02 -2.06 9.67
C ILE A 68 12.30 -2.17 8.17
N ARG A 69 11.63 -1.31 7.38
CA ARG A 69 11.67 -1.41 5.93
C ARG A 69 11.36 -0.04 5.31
N PHE A 70 12.00 0.25 4.17
CA PHE A 70 11.66 1.41 3.35
C PHE A 70 10.73 0.99 2.23
N LEU A 71 9.81 1.89 1.87
CA LEU A 71 8.85 1.72 0.78
C LEU A 71 9.03 2.86 -0.20
N SER A 72 8.96 2.57 -1.48
CA SER A 72 9.13 3.57 -2.53
C SER A 72 8.25 3.24 -3.73
N GLU A 73 8.43 3.95 -4.85
CA GLU A 73 7.60 3.75 -6.04
C GLU A 73 7.50 2.26 -6.44
N GLY A 74 6.30 1.84 -6.75
CA GLY A 74 6.01 0.47 -7.16
C GLY A 74 5.82 -0.51 -6.02
N ASP A 75 5.95 -0.08 -4.77
CA ASP A 75 5.65 -0.93 -3.63
C ASP A 75 4.16 -0.86 -3.28
N ALA A 76 3.61 -1.99 -2.89
CA ALA A 76 2.27 -2.09 -2.34
C ALA A 76 2.39 -2.30 -0.83
N VAL A 77 1.55 -1.63 -0.06
CA VAL A 77 1.54 -1.79 1.40
C VAL A 77 0.11 -1.96 1.89
N LEU A 78 -0.11 -3.03 2.65
CA LEU A 78 -1.39 -3.30 3.29
C LEU A 78 -1.31 -2.78 4.72
N CYS A 79 -2.19 -1.85 5.04
CA CYS A 79 -2.26 -1.24 6.37
C CYS A 79 -3.46 -1.80 7.12
N TYR A 80 -3.24 -2.30 8.33
CA TYR A 80 -4.32 -2.85 9.15
C TYR A 80 -4.03 -2.65 10.64
N ASN A 81 -5.09 -2.62 11.42
CA ASN A 81 -5.04 -2.26 12.83
C ASN A 81 -4.30 -3.24 13.75
N SER A 82 -4.14 -4.49 13.32
CA SER A 82 -3.42 -5.50 14.11
C SER A 82 -1.92 -5.45 13.91
N SER A 83 -1.43 -4.54 13.09
CA SER A 83 -0.01 -4.39 12.82
C SER A 83 0.74 -3.93 14.07
N GLN A 84 1.92 -4.53 14.29
CA GLN A 84 2.81 -4.14 15.39
C GLN A 84 3.70 -2.96 15.01
N TYR A 85 3.55 -2.43 13.80
CA TYR A 85 4.35 -1.33 13.31
C TYR A 85 3.49 -0.29 12.62
N ALA A 86 4.04 0.90 12.52
CA ALA A 86 3.40 2.02 11.84
C ALA A 86 4.06 2.27 10.47
N VAL A 87 3.38 3.03 9.62
CA VAL A 87 3.89 3.44 8.31
C VAL A 87 3.79 4.96 8.21
N LYS A 88 4.91 5.59 7.88
CA LYS A 88 4.99 7.05 7.84
C LYS A 88 5.75 7.53 6.61
N ALA A 89 5.31 8.66 6.04
CA ALA A 89 5.97 9.29 4.92
C ALA A 89 7.24 10.03 5.38
N LEU A 90 8.37 9.70 4.75
CA LEU A 90 9.64 10.38 5.01
C LEU A 90 9.85 11.59 4.11
N THR A 91 9.16 11.61 2.98
CA THR A 91 9.14 12.73 2.02
C THR A 91 7.71 12.97 1.61
N LYS A 92 7.47 13.98 0.77
CA LYS A 92 6.17 14.10 0.11
C LYS A 92 5.96 12.88 -0.77
N CYS A 93 4.78 12.30 -0.73
CA CYS A 93 4.47 11.08 -1.45
C CYS A 93 3.16 11.21 -2.21
N ALA A 94 3.04 10.44 -3.29
CA ALA A 94 1.78 10.21 -3.97
C ALA A 94 1.53 8.71 -4.01
N ALA A 95 0.30 8.30 -3.74
CA ALA A 95 -0.05 6.90 -3.69
C ALA A 95 -1.50 6.69 -4.11
N TYR A 96 -1.78 5.52 -4.68
CA TYR A 96 -3.16 5.06 -4.85
C TYR A 96 -3.62 4.40 -3.57
N TYR A 97 -4.89 4.62 -3.25
CA TYR A 97 -5.51 4.15 -2.01
C TYR A 97 -6.85 3.48 -2.31
N ILE A 98 -7.14 2.40 -1.61
CA ILE A 98 -8.45 1.77 -1.60
C ILE A 98 -8.76 1.26 -0.20
N SER A 99 -9.98 1.49 0.27
CA SER A 99 -10.42 1.09 1.60
C SER A 99 -10.73 -0.40 1.67
N GLU A 100 -10.76 -0.94 2.89
CA GLU A 100 -11.15 -2.34 3.14
C GLU A 100 -12.52 -2.67 2.56
N GLU A 101 -13.49 -1.78 2.77
CA GLU A 101 -14.85 -1.98 2.27
C GLU A 101 -14.89 -2.15 0.76
N GLU A 102 -14.17 -1.27 0.04
CA GLU A 102 -14.09 -1.35 -1.42
C GLU A 102 -13.33 -2.57 -1.89
N ILE A 103 -12.26 -2.97 -1.17
CA ILE A 103 -11.52 -4.19 -1.48
C ILE A 103 -12.44 -5.40 -1.36
N GLU A 104 -13.23 -5.48 -0.30
CA GLU A 104 -14.17 -6.58 -0.08
C GLU A 104 -15.22 -6.66 -1.18
N GLU A 105 -15.77 -5.51 -1.60
CA GLU A 105 -16.72 -5.46 -2.68
C GLU A 105 -16.14 -5.95 -4.01
N LEU A 106 -14.94 -5.50 -4.34
CA LEU A 106 -14.26 -5.93 -5.56
C LEU A 106 -13.92 -7.41 -5.55
N CYS A 107 -13.41 -7.91 -4.44
CA CYS A 107 -13.07 -9.33 -4.29
C CYS A 107 -14.30 -10.23 -4.34
N ALA A 108 -15.42 -9.78 -3.80
CA ALA A 108 -16.69 -10.51 -3.86
C ALA A 108 -17.28 -10.57 -5.26
N SER A 109 -17.03 -9.53 -6.08
CA SER A 109 -17.60 -9.44 -7.43
C SER A 109 -16.71 -10.02 -8.52
N SER A 110 -15.44 -10.28 -8.24
CA SER A 110 -14.48 -10.73 -9.26
C SER A 110 -13.40 -11.60 -8.67
N ILE A 111 -13.27 -12.82 -9.21
CA ILE A 111 -12.21 -13.76 -8.84
C ILE A 111 -10.83 -13.19 -9.26
N SER A 112 -10.78 -12.49 -10.40
CA SER A 112 -9.54 -11.84 -10.86
C SER A 112 -9.03 -10.83 -9.85
N PHE A 113 -9.91 -9.97 -9.34
CA PHE A 113 -9.51 -8.99 -8.32
C PHE A 113 -9.11 -9.65 -7.01
N ALA A 114 -9.84 -10.70 -6.59
CA ALA A 114 -9.49 -11.44 -5.39
C ALA A 114 -8.08 -12.04 -5.49
N ASN A 115 -7.75 -12.63 -6.62
CA ASN A 115 -6.43 -13.21 -6.86
C ASN A 115 -5.33 -12.14 -6.92
N LEU A 116 -5.60 -11.01 -7.53
CA LEU A 116 -4.66 -9.89 -7.61
C LEU A 116 -4.34 -9.36 -6.21
N VAL A 117 -5.36 -9.07 -5.42
CA VAL A 117 -5.20 -8.57 -4.05
C VAL A 117 -4.42 -9.58 -3.21
N ARG A 118 -4.74 -10.86 -3.33
CA ARG A 118 -4.03 -11.92 -2.61
C ARG A 118 -2.54 -11.94 -2.98
N GLN A 119 -2.20 -11.81 -4.26
CA GLN A 119 -0.80 -11.76 -4.70
C GLN A 119 -0.07 -10.55 -4.14
N LEU A 120 -0.71 -9.39 -4.14
CA LEU A 120 -0.12 -8.19 -3.54
C LEU A 120 0.13 -8.37 -2.05
N MET A 121 -0.75 -9.08 -1.37
CA MET A 121 -0.62 -9.36 0.07
C MET A 121 0.47 -10.37 0.40
N GLU A 122 0.70 -11.36 -0.45
CA GLU A 122 1.71 -12.41 -0.22
C GLU A 122 3.14 -11.88 -0.13
N TYR A 123 3.41 -10.74 -0.73
CA TYR A 123 4.74 -10.13 -0.75
C TYR A 123 4.93 -9.00 0.27
N GLN A 124 4.04 -8.90 1.25
CA GLN A 124 4.14 -7.88 2.31
C GLN A 124 5.20 -8.17 3.35
#